data_951d8ed6d4447c0336782b4a6efdd042
#
_entry.id   951d8ed6d4447c0336782b4a6efdd042
#
_cell.length_a   1.000
_cell.length_b   1.000
_cell.length_c   1.000
_cell.angle_alpha   90.00
_cell.angle_beta   90.00
_cell.angle_gamma   90.00
#
_symmetry.space_group_name_H-M   'P 1'
#
loop_
_entity.id
_entity.type
_entity.pdbx_description
1 polymer ?
#
loop_
_entity_poly.entity_id
_entity_poly.type
_entity_poly.pdbx_seq_one_letter_code
_entity_poly.pdbx_strand_id
1 'polypeptide(L)'
;MDGGNLPYPPTGCDLGVAVTTRFEDRRHAGTVLADHLMAYAGRDDVTVLALPRGGVPVAHEVATRLAAPLDVVVVRKLGLPGQEELAMGAIASGGATVLNRSVLDASRVDDAVLERVIDAERTELARRETAYRGDRPPAPLAGRTVIVVDDGLATGSTMHAAVIAVRQRAPARVVVAVPVGAPQTVDALAAAADEVVCPLRPPSFTAVGAWYDDFAQTTDEEVRRLLDAGHHA
;
A
#
# COMPACT_ATOMS: atom_id res chain seq x y z
N MET A 1 13.92 18.76 -58.19
CA MET A 1 12.96 17.76 -57.67
C MET A 1 13.01 17.85 -56.16
N ASP A 2 12.11 18.66 -55.63
CA ASP A 2 12.06 18.99 -54.20
C ASP A 2 11.39 17.87 -53.43
N GLY A 3 12.12 17.26 -52.51
CA GLY A 3 11.60 16.32 -51.56
C GLY A 3 11.01 17.05 -50.34
N GLY A 4 9.71 17.29 -50.34
CA GLY A 4 8.99 17.95 -49.25
C GLY A 4 9.06 17.16 -47.94
N ASN A 5 9.62 17.80 -46.94
CA ASN A 5 9.64 17.37 -45.55
C ASN A 5 8.27 17.70 -44.93
N LEU A 6 7.45 16.67 -44.68
CA LEU A 6 6.18 16.84 -43.93
C LEU A 6 6.48 17.01 -42.45
N PRO A 7 6.00 18.04 -41.76
CA PRO A 7 6.17 18.19 -40.34
C PRO A 7 5.26 17.20 -39.60
N TYR A 8 5.83 16.42 -38.67
CA TYR A 8 5.13 15.65 -37.66
C TYR A 8 4.21 16.58 -36.86
N PRO A 9 2.95 16.18 -36.59
CA PRO A 9 2.11 16.94 -35.68
C PRO A 9 2.67 16.84 -34.25
N PRO A 10 2.54 17.91 -33.44
CA PRO A 10 2.97 17.88 -32.05
C PRO A 10 2.04 16.97 -31.25
N THR A 11 2.56 15.84 -30.80
CA THR A 11 1.94 15.03 -29.76
C THR A 11 2.15 15.73 -28.42
N GLY A 12 1.14 16.41 -27.94
CA GLY A 12 1.17 17.09 -26.65
C GLY A 12 -0.19 17.64 -26.31
N CYS A 13 -1.14 16.78 -25.92
CA CYS A 13 -2.21 17.20 -25.01
C CYS A 13 -1.59 17.37 -23.64
N ASP A 14 -1.03 18.53 -23.40
CA ASP A 14 -0.65 19.01 -22.08
C ASP A 14 -1.96 19.39 -21.35
N LEU A 15 -2.62 18.37 -20.81
CA LEU A 15 -3.62 18.58 -19.75
C LEU A 15 -2.79 19.04 -18.57
N GLY A 16 -2.84 20.34 -18.27
CA GLY A 16 -2.12 20.97 -17.18
C GLY A 16 -2.47 20.37 -15.82
N VAL A 17 -1.92 19.18 -15.56
CA VAL A 17 -1.88 18.61 -14.23
C VAL A 17 -0.89 19.46 -13.46
N ALA A 18 -1.38 20.28 -12.54
CA ALA A 18 -0.53 21.01 -11.62
C ALA A 18 0.48 20.02 -11.02
N VAL A 19 1.77 20.28 -11.18
CA VAL A 19 2.82 19.46 -10.58
C VAL A 19 2.67 19.59 -9.07
N THR A 20 1.98 18.66 -8.45
CA THR A 20 1.79 18.62 -6.99
C THR A 20 3.15 18.39 -6.38
N THR A 21 3.71 19.39 -5.75
CA THR A 21 5.01 19.27 -5.05
C THR A 21 4.85 18.76 -3.63
N ARG A 22 3.67 18.89 -3.02
CA ARG A 22 3.28 18.41 -1.69
C ARG A 22 1.77 18.20 -1.65
N PHE A 23 1.31 17.33 -0.76
CA PHE A 23 -0.10 17.10 -0.49
C PHE A 23 -0.55 17.91 0.74
N GLU A 24 -1.76 18.45 0.71
CA GLU A 24 -2.34 19.13 1.87
C GLU A 24 -2.46 18.14 3.04
N ASP A 25 -3.08 17.00 2.77
CA ASP A 25 -3.29 15.90 3.72
C ASP A 25 -3.40 14.55 2.96
N ARG A 26 -3.70 13.47 3.70
CA ARG A 26 -3.88 12.12 3.13
C ARG A 26 -5.11 12.00 2.21
N ARG A 27 -6.15 12.81 2.41
CA ARG A 27 -7.33 12.80 1.55
C ARG A 27 -7.01 13.44 0.20
N HIS A 28 -6.37 14.60 0.22
CA HIS A 28 -5.89 15.23 -1.02
C HIS A 28 -4.95 14.28 -1.79
N ALA A 29 -4.02 13.63 -1.09
CA ALA A 29 -3.13 12.63 -1.68
C ALA A 29 -3.91 11.46 -2.31
N GLY A 30 -4.95 10.98 -1.64
CA GLY A 30 -5.85 9.94 -2.14
C GLY A 30 -6.60 10.35 -3.40
N THR A 31 -7.10 11.58 -3.46
CA THR A 31 -7.77 12.13 -4.65
C THR A 31 -6.81 12.18 -5.84
N VAL A 32 -5.59 12.70 -5.65
CA VAL A 32 -4.56 12.73 -6.70
C VAL A 32 -4.19 11.32 -7.16
N LEU A 33 -4.00 10.38 -6.21
CA LEU A 33 -3.68 9.00 -6.55
C LEU A 33 -4.80 8.32 -7.35
N ALA A 34 -6.06 8.56 -6.99
CA ALA A 34 -7.23 8.01 -7.67
C ALA A 34 -7.29 8.41 -9.15
N ASP A 35 -6.91 9.64 -9.51
CA ASP A 35 -6.88 10.09 -10.90
C ASP A 35 -5.90 9.26 -11.77
N HIS A 36 -4.83 8.73 -11.18
CA HIS A 36 -3.89 7.81 -11.85
C HIS A 36 -4.39 6.36 -11.91
N LEU A 37 -5.48 6.05 -11.23
CA LEU A 37 -6.07 4.69 -11.15
C LEU A 37 -7.40 4.58 -11.92
N MET A 38 -7.80 5.60 -12.66
CA MET A 38 -9.11 5.64 -13.35
C MET A 38 -9.35 4.50 -14.35
N ALA A 39 -8.29 3.84 -14.82
CA ALA A 39 -8.41 2.62 -15.65
C ALA A 39 -9.08 1.45 -14.90
N TYR A 40 -9.17 1.52 -13.58
CA TYR A 40 -9.80 0.53 -12.70
C TYR A 40 -11.22 0.92 -12.27
N ALA A 41 -11.70 2.12 -12.62
CA ALA A 41 -13.00 2.62 -12.18
C ALA A 41 -14.16 1.81 -12.76
N GLY A 42 -15.17 1.52 -11.92
CA GLY A 42 -16.40 0.81 -12.30
C GLY A 42 -16.21 -0.66 -12.66
N ARG A 43 -15.06 -1.25 -12.31
CA ARG A 43 -14.80 -2.68 -12.56
C ARG A 43 -15.25 -3.51 -11.35
N ASP A 44 -16.08 -4.51 -11.58
CA ASP A 44 -16.60 -5.41 -10.54
C ASP A 44 -15.54 -6.34 -9.93
N ASP A 45 -14.41 -6.54 -10.62
CA ASP A 45 -13.32 -7.40 -10.17
C ASP A 45 -12.24 -6.66 -9.37
N VAL A 46 -12.40 -5.37 -9.08
CA VAL A 46 -11.44 -4.58 -8.30
C VAL A 46 -11.76 -4.62 -6.81
N THR A 47 -10.73 -4.70 -5.98
CA THR A 47 -10.79 -4.54 -4.52
C THR A 47 -9.64 -3.66 -4.08
N VAL A 48 -9.92 -2.64 -3.25
CA VAL A 48 -8.91 -1.78 -2.66
C VAL A 48 -8.60 -2.27 -1.25
N LEU A 49 -7.32 -2.47 -0.94
CA LEU A 49 -6.82 -2.83 0.38
C LEU A 49 -5.93 -1.73 0.93
N ALA A 50 -6.29 -1.18 2.09
CA ALA A 50 -5.48 -0.19 2.78
C ALA A 50 -4.48 -0.83 3.75
N LEU A 51 -3.27 -0.29 3.82
CA LEU A 51 -2.33 -0.55 4.91
C LEU A 51 -2.64 0.40 6.09
N PRO A 52 -3.18 -0.10 7.21
CA PRO A 52 -3.49 0.77 8.33
C PRO A 52 -2.21 1.22 9.08
N ARG A 53 -2.22 2.41 9.67
CA ARG A 53 -3.34 3.33 9.74
C ARG A 53 -3.32 4.38 8.63
N GLY A 54 -2.14 4.90 8.27
CA GLY A 54 -1.95 6.04 7.36
C GLY A 54 -2.52 5.82 5.96
N GLY A 55 -2.45 4.60 5.43
CA GLY A 55 -3.00 4.27 4.11
C GLY A 55 -4.52 4.30 4.02
N VAL A 56 -5.25 4.24 5.16
CA VAL A 56 -6.73 4.14 5.11
C VAL A 56 -7.40 5.42 4.59
N PRO A 57 -7.04 6.64 5.00
CA PRO A 57 -7.61 7.85 4.41
C PRO A 57 -7.33 7.98 2.92
N VAL A 58 -6.13 7.60 2.47
CA VAL A 58 -5.76 7.60 1.04
C VAL A 58 -6.59 6.59 0.26
N ALA A 59 -6.67 5.34 0.77
CA ALA A 59 -7.41 4.26 0.14
C ALA A 59 -8.92 4.51 0.09
N HIS A 60 -9.47 5.22 1.07
CA HIS A 60 -10.89 5.60 1.08
C HIS A 60 -11.25 6.49 -0.12
N GLU A 61 -10.44 7.50 -0.42
CA GLU A 61 -10.64 8.37 -1.58
C GLU A 61 -10.49 7.58 -2.89
N VAL A 62 -9.47 6.70 -2.96
CA VAL A 62 -9.27 5.81 -4.11
C VAL A 62 -10.49 4.89 -4.32
N ALA A 63 -10.93 4.18 -3.29
CA ALA A 63 -12.06 3.25 -3.35
C ALA A 63 -13.36 3.95 -3.76
N THR A 64 -13.63 5.12 -3.17
CA THR A 64 -14.79 5.94 -3.50
C THR A 64 -14.77 6.37 -4.98
N ARG A 65 -13.63 6.85 -5.47
CA ARG A 65 -13.50 7.32 -6.85
C ARG A 65 -13.60 6.19 -7.88
N LEU A 66 -13.11 4.99 -7.52
CA LEU A 66 -13.17 3.80 -8.38
C LEU A 66 -14.51 3.05 -8.27
N ALA A 67 -15.39 3.41 -7.34
CA ALA A 67 -16.58 2.65 -6.96
C ALA A 67 -16.23 1.18 -6.62
N ALA A 68 -15.15 0.97 -5.87
CA ALA A 68 -14.61 -0.34 -5.52
C ALA A 68 -14.73 -0.61 -4.01
N PRO A 69 -14.94 -1.87 -3.57
CA PRO A 69 -14.96 -2.21 -2.16
C PRO A 69 -13.60 -1.93 -1.49
N LEU A 70 -13.65 -1.42 -0.26
CA LEU A 70 -12.50 -1.11 0.59
C LEU A 70 -12.40 -2.10 1.75
N ASP A 71 -11.20 -2.66 1.98
CA ASP A 71 -10.86 -3.43 3.18
C ASP A 71 -9.43 -3.11 3.62
N VAL A 72 -8.94 -3.74 4.67
CA VAL A 72 -7.57 -3.56 5.17
C VAL A 72 -6.74 -4.82 5.04
N VAL A 73 -5.44 -4.64 4.83
CA VAL A 73 -4.43 -5.67 5.03
C VAL A 73 -3.50 -5.23 6.16
N VAL A 74 -3.57 -5.92 7.29
CA VAL A 74 -2.72 -5.62 8.45
C VAL A 74 -1.40 -6.36 8.30
N VAL A 75 -0.29 -5.64 8.53
CA VAL A 75 1.05 -6.20 8.54
C VAL A 75 1.71 -5.90 9.89
N ARG A 76 2.39 -6.89 10.45
CA ARG A 76 3.16 -6.77 11.69
C ARG A 76 4.59 -7.21 11.44
N LYS A 77 5.57 -6.36 11.79
CA LYS A 77 6.98 -6.70 11.74
C LYS A 77 7.32 -7.67 12.87
N LEU A 78 8.17 -8.63 12.59
CA LEU A 78 8.76 -9.53 13.58
C LEU A 78 10.10 -8.94 14.03
N GLY A 79 10.09 -8.11 15.08
CA GLY A 79 11.29 -7.47 15.60
C GLY A 79 12.22 -8.49 16.28
N LEU A 80 13.55 -8.29 16.14
CA LEU A 80 14.52 -9.08 16.87
C LEU A 80 14.48 -8.68 18.35
N PRO A 81 14.29 -9.63 19.29
CA PRO A 81 14.30 -9.31 20.73
C PRO A 81 15.56 -8.57 21.17
N GLY A 82 15.36 -7.39 21.79
CA GLY A 82 16.44 -6.48 22.19
C GLY A 82 16.97 -5.56 21.07
N GLN A 83 16.47 -5.71 19.85
CA GLN A 83 16.74 -4.85 18.69
C GLN A 83 15.48 -4.80 17.80
N GLU A 84 14.39 -4.32 18.32
CA GLU A 84 13.05 -4.39 17.71
C GLU A 84 12.96 -3.68 16.34
N GLU A 85 13.85 -2.70 16.09
CA GLU A 85 13.96 -2.03 14.78
C GLU A 85 14.55 -2.94 13.69
N LEU A 86 15.30 -4.00 14.10
CA LEU A 86 15.81 -5.00 13.17
C LEU A 86 14.77 -6.09 12.95
N ALA A 87 14.13 -6.07 11.79
CA ALA A 87 13.05 -7.00 11.47
C ALA A 87 13.57 -8.35 10.99
N MET A 88 13.29 -9.41 11.75
CA MET A 88 13.49 -10.82 11.35
C MET A 88 12.52 -11.25 10.25
N GLY A 89 11.45 -10.47 10.02
CA GLY A 89 10.41 -10.74 9.05
C GLY A 89 9.16 -9.91 9.27
N ALA A 90 8.07 -10.37 8.71
CA ALA A 90 6.74 -9.80 8.91
C ALA A 90 5.66 -10.90 8.82
N ILE A 91 4.56 -10.67 9.51
CA ILE A 91 3.31 -11.43 9.33
C ILE A 91 2.24 -10.48 8.81
N ALA A 92 1.29 -11.01 8.06
CA ALA A 92 0.21 -10.22 7.48
C ALA A 92 -1.14 -10.95 7.55
N SER A 93 -2.19 -10.20 7.31
CA SER A 93 -3.58 -10.68 7.19
C SER A 93 -3.67 -11.96 6.35
N GLY A 94 -4.43 -12.94 6.83
CA GLY A 94 -4.54 -14.23 6.17
C GLY A 94 -3.45 -15.24 6.55
N GLY A 95 -2.58 -14.92 7.51
CA GLY A 95 -1.58 -15.85 8.08
C GLY A 95 -0.25 -15.90 7.33
N ALA A 96 -0.07 -15.05 6.32
CA ALA A 96 1.20 -14.98 5.59
C ALA A 96 2.36 -14.60 6.53
N THR A 97 3.45 -15.34 6.43
CA THR A 97 4.69 -15.05 7.16
C THR A 97 5.84 -14.92 6.16
N VAL A 98 6.54 -13.81 6.22
CA VAL A 98 7.73 -13.52 5.40
C VAL A 98 8.92 -13.38 6.31
N LEU A 99 9.94 -14.21 6.13
CA LEU A 99 11.14 -14.21 6.96
C LEU A 99 12.33 -13.58 6.23
N ASN A 100 13.08 -12.76 6.94
CA ASN A 100 14.34 -12.20 6.46
C ASN A 100 15.49 -13.16 6.83
N ARG A 101 15.83 -14.06 5.92
CA ARG A 101 16.86 -15.08 6.13
C ARG A 101 18.21 -14.48 6.51
N SER A 102 18.62 -13.37 5.88
CA SER A 102 19.91 -12.74 6.17
C SER A 102 19.99 -12.21 7.61
N VAL A 103 18.89 -11.68 8.15
CA VAL A 103 18.83 -11.24 9.54
C VAL A 103 18.83 -12.43 10.50
N LEU A 104 18.04 -13.47 10.22
CA LEU A 104 17.98 -14.67 11.04
C LEU A 104 19.35 -15.36 11.14
N ASP A 105 20.04 -15.55 10.00
CA ASP A 105 21.35 -16.17 9.94
C ASP A 105 22.42 -15.37 10.69
N ALA A 106 22.42 -14.03 10.49
CA ALA A 106 23.38 -13.13 11.16
C ALA A 106 23.15 -13.05 12.67
N SER A 107 21.89 -13.05 13.11
CA SER A 107 21.53 -12.89 14.54
C SER A 107 21.53 -14.21 15.31
N ARG A 108 21.65 -15.35 14.63
CA ARG A 108 21.60 -16.70 15.22
C ARG A 108 20.42 -16.89 16.18
N VAL A 109 19.25 -16.43 15.75
CA VAL A 109 18.04 -16.52 16.56
C VAL A 109 17.63 -18.00 16.69
N ASP A 110 17.34 -18.43 17.91
CA ASP A 110 16.78 -19.75 18.19
C ASP A 110 15.34 -19.84 17.62
N ASP A 111 15.01 -20.96 16.98
CA ASP A 111 13.69 -21.21 16.39
C ASP A 111 12.57 -20.99 17.43
N ALA A 112 12.79 -21.43 18.68
CA ALA A 112 11.82 -21.25 19.76
C ALA A 112 11.61 -19.75 20.13
N VAL A 113 12.61 -18.91 19.93
CA VAL A 113 12.48 -17.44 20.10
C VAL A 113 11.67 -16.86 18.94
N LEU A 114 11.98 -17.26 17.72
CA LEU A 114 11.26 -16.82 16.52
C LEU A 114 9.77 -17.19 16.61
N GLU A 115 9.45 -18.42 16.98
CA GLU A 115 8.07 -18.88 17.14
C GLU A 115 7.30 -18.06 18.17
N ARG A 116 7.90 -17.77 19.33
CA ARG A 116 7.27 -16.91 20.35
C ARG A 116 6.96 -15.52 19.84
N VAL A 117 7.87 -14.90 19.07
CA VAL A 117 7.65 -13.59 18.46
C VAL A 117 6.51 -13.67 17.44
N ILE A 118 6.50 -14.70 16.60
CA ILE A 118 5.43 -14.91 15.61
C ILE A 118 4.07 -15.05 16.30
N ASP A 119 3.96 -15.83 17.36
CA ASP A 119 2.68 -16.05 18.07
C ASP A 119 2.18 -14.80 18.78
N ALA A 120 3.09 -14.01 19.39
CA ALA A 120 2.74 -12.74 20.00
C ALA A 120 2.21 -11.75 18.94
N GLU A 121 2.89 -11.64 17.81
CA GLU A 121 2.50 -10.73 16.74
C GLU A 121 1.24 -11.23 15.99
N ARG A 122 0.98 -12.53 15.89
CA ARG A 122 -0.29 -13.08 15.39
C ARG A 122 -1.47 -12.69 16.27
N THR A 123 -1.30 -12.74 17.58
CA THR A 123 -2.33 -12.33 18.53
C THR A 123 -2.67 -10.83 18.36
N GLU A 124 -1.66 -10.00 18.25
CA GLU A 124 -1.86 -8.55 18.04
C GLU A 124 -2.42 -8.24 16.64
N LEU A 125 -2.02 -8.99 15.60
CA LEU A 125 -2.58 -8.87 14.26
C LEU A 125 -4.08 -9.17 14.26
N ALA A 126 -4.49 -10.29 14.86
CA ALA A 126 -5.90 -10.67 14.98
C ALA A 126 -6.71 -9.63 15.76
N ARG A 127 -6.15 -9.10 16.87
CA ARG A 127 -6.77 -8.01 17.62
C ARG A 127 -7.02 -6.78 16.77
N ARG A 128 -6.02 -6.37 15.95
CA ARG A 128 -6.16 -5.22 15.05
C ARG A 128 -7.15 -5.46 13.92
N GLU A 129 -7.14 -6.65 13.32
CA GLU A 129 -8.11 -7.00 12.29
C GLU A 129 -9.55 -6.90 12.81
N THR A 130 -9.80 -7.46 13.99
CA THR A 130 -11.12 -7.34 14.66
C THR A 130 -11.44 -5.88 14.99
N ALA A 131 -10.47 -5.11 15.50
CA ALA A 131 -10.68 -3.71 15.84
C ALA A 131 -11.04 -2.84 14.63
N TYR A 132 -10.51 -3.13 13.45
CA TYR A 132 -10.77 -2.36 12.22
C TYR A 132 -11.97 -2.87 11.44
N ARG A 133 -12.15 -4.20 11.37
CA ARG A 133 -13.17 -4.83 10.52
C ARG A 133 -14.46 -5.16 11.31
N GLY A 134 -14.39 -5.24 12.64
CA GLY A 134 -15.50 -5.76 13.45
C GLY A 134 -15.81 -7.22 13.08
N ASP A 135 -17.08 -7.56 12.97
CA ASP A 135 -17.56 -8.90 12.61
C ASP A 135 -17.61 -9.14 11.08
N ARG A 136 -17.17 -8.18 10.28
CA ARG A 136 -17.20 -8.30 8.82
C ARG A 136 -16.16 -9.34 8.35
N PRO A 137 -16.53 -10.23 7.42
CA PRO A 137 -15.56 -11.14 6.83
C PRO A 137 -14.56 -10.37 5.97
N PRO A 138 -13.32 -10.85 5.83
CA PRO A 138 -12.35 -10.26 4.94
C PRO A 138 -12.82 -10.30 3.48
N ALA A 139 -12.52 -9.25 2.73
CA ALA A 139 -12.86 -9.17 1.31
C ALA A 139 -12.31 -10.37 0.53
N PRO A 140 -13.08 -10.95 -0.42
CA PRO A 140 -12.57 -12.00 -1.30
C PRO A 140 -11.52 -11.41 -2.25
N LEU A 141 -10.38 -12.09 -2.42
CA LEU A 141 -9.30 -11.62 -3.29
C LEU A 141 -9.02 -12.57 -4.47
N ALA A 142 -9.42 -13.84 -4.36
CA ALA A 142 -9.17 -14.83 -5.40
C ALA A 142 -9.76 -14.40 -6.75
N GLY A 143 -8.92 -14.40 -7.79
CA GLY A 143 -9.31 -14.02 -9.14
C GLY A 143 -9.58 -12.52 -9.35
N ARG A 144 -9.37 -11.66 -8.34
CA ARG A 144 -9.64 -10.23 -8.43
C ARG A 144 -8.37 -9.42 -8.73
N THR A 145 -8.56 -8.21 -9.21
CA THR A 145 -7.52 -7.17 -9.23
C THR A 145 -7.51 -6.49 -7.86
N VAL A 146 -6.41 -6.61 -7.14
CA VAL A 146 -6.25 -6.04 -5.80
C VAL A 146 -5.32 -4.85 -5.86
N ILE A 147 -5.81 -3.68 -5.42
CA ILE A 147 -5.02 -2.45 -5.32
C ILE A 147 -4.63 -2.25 -3.85
N VAL A 148 -3.35 -2.40 -3.53
CA VAL A 148 -2.81 -2.20 -2.17
C VAL A 148 -2.32 -0.77 -2.03
N VAL A 149 -2.89 -0.05 -1.07
CA VAL A 149 -2.69 1.41 -0.89
C VAL A 149 -2.04 1.71 0.45
N ASP A 150 -1.06 2.62 0.46
CA ASP A 150 -0.49 3.24 1.66
C ASP A 150 -0.34 4.76 1.45
N ASP A 151 -0.03 5.51 2.54
CA ASP A 151 0.18 6.97 2.47
C ASP A 151 1.53 7.38 1.87
N GLY A 152 2.45 6.44 1.72
CA GLY A 152 3.73 6.62 1.04
C GLY A 152 4.67 5.44 1.22
N LEU A 153 5.75 5.48 0.48
CA LEU A 153 6.69 4.37 0.37
C LEU A 153 8.11 4.81 0.73
N ALA A 154 8.55 4.56 1.97
CA ALA A 154 9.93 4.79 2.41
C ALA A 154 10.81 3.55 2.14
N THR A 155 10.91 2.62 3.08
CA THR A 155 11.69 1.39 2.93
C THR A 155 10.98 0.29 2.15
N GLY A 156 9.65 0.36 2.05
CA GLY A 156 8.84 -0.62 1.35
C GLY A 156 8.61 -1.96 2.06
N SER A 157 9.23 -2.20 3.20
CA SER A 157 9.17 -3.51 3.89
C SER A 157 7.75 -3.94 4.23
N THR A 158 6.91 -3.02 4.70
CA THR A 158 5.50 -3.28 5.03
C THR A 158 4.70 -3.59 3.77
N MET A 159 4.86 -2.78 2.73
CA MET A 159 4.19 -2.98 1.44
C MET A 159 4.61 -4.31 0.78
N HIS A 160 5.90 -4.64 0.81
CA HIS A 160 6.39 -5.91 0.27
C HIS A 160 5.75 -7.12 0.98
N ALA A 161 5.68 -7.08 2.32
CA ALA A 161 5.02 -8.14 3.09
C ALA A 161 3.51 -8.22 2.77
N ALA A 162 2.84 -7.07 2.59
CA ALA A 162 1.44 -7.02 2.19
C ALA A 162 1.23 -7.64 0.79
N VAL A 163 2.07 -7.31 -0.18
CA VAL A 163 2.02 -7.91 -1.53
C VAL A 163 2.14 -9.43 -1.49
N ILE A 164 3.10 -9.96 -0.71
CA ILE A 164 3.26 -11.41 -0.56
C ILE A 164 2.02 -12.03 0.07
N ALA A 165 1.46 -11.42 1.11
CA ALA A 165 0.25 -11.92 1.77
C ALA A 165 -0.96 -11.92 0.83
N VAL A 166 -1.11 -10.87 0.03
CA VAL A 166 -2.18 -10.76 -0.97
C VAL A 166 -2.00 -11.83 -2.06
N ARG A 167 -0.78 -12.05 -2.55
CA ARG A 167 -0.46 -13.08 -3.55
C ARG A 167 -0.85 -14.50 -3.09
N GLN A 168 -0.70 -14.81 -1.80
CA GLN A 168 -1.10 -16.12 -1.25
C GLN A 168 -2.61 -16.38 -1.31
N ARG A 169 -3.41 -15.31 -1.52
CA ARG A 169 -4.87 -15.41 -1.68
C ARG A 169 -5.30 -15.49 -3.16
N ALA A 170 -4.36 -15.83 -4.06
CA ALA A 170 -4.57 -16.08 -5.48
C ALA A 170 -5.35 -14.96 -6.22
N PRO A 171 -4.99 -13.67 -6.11
CA PRO A 171 -5.55 -12.61 -6.91
C PRO A 171 -5.16 -12.80 -8.39
N ALA A 172 -5.96 -12.28 -9.32
CA ALA A 172 -5.60 -12.23 -10.74
C ALA A 172 -4.49 -11.19 -11.01
N ARG A 173 -4.50 -10.07 -10.24
CA ARG A 173 -3.55 -8.97 -10.39
C ARG A 173 -3.34 -8.28 -9.05
N VAL A 174 -2.11 -7.84 -8.78
CA VAL A 174 -1.74 -7.01 -7.62
C VAL A 174 -1.15 -5.69 -8.10
N VAL A 175 -1.80 -4.60 -7.75
CA VAL A 175 -1.35 -3.22 -8.00
C VAL A 175 -0.94 -2.60 -6.68
N VAL A 176 0.25 -2.03 -6.61
CA VAL A 176 0.67 -1.18 -5.49
C VAL A 176 0.40 0.27 -5.87
N ALA A 177 -0.27 1.02 -5.00
CA ALA A 177 -0.60 2.41 -5.24
C ALA A 177 -0.28 3.28 -4.02
N VAL A 178 0.62 4.26 -4.20
CA VAL A 178 1.04 5.19 -3.14
C VAL A 178 1.18 6.60 -3.73
N PRO A 179 0.80 7.66 -2.99
CA PRO A 179 0.93 9.04 -3.49
C PRO A 179 2.37 9.47 -3.72
N VAL A 180 3.28 9.03 -2.83
CA VAL A 180 4.70 9.40 -2.86
C VAL A 180 5.58 8.22 -2.46
N GLY A 181 6.76 8.11 -3.03
CA GLY A 181 7.71 7.05 -2.69
C GLY A 181 9.15 7.35 -3.06
N ALA A 182 10.08 6.74 -2.30
CA ALA A 182 11.51 6.75 -2.65
C ALA A 182 11.69 6.01 -4.00
N PRO A 183 12.35 6.63 -5.00
CA PRO A 183 12.47 6.06 -6.34
C PRO A 183 12.98 4.61 -6.35
N GLN A 184 14.05 4.33 -5.61
CA GLN A 184 14.66 2.99 -5.54
C GLN A 184 13.70 1.94 -4.94
N THR A 185 12.88 2.35 -3.96
CA THR A 185 11.91 1.46 -3.33
C THR A 185 10.73 1.17 -4.27
N VAL A 186 10.27 2.18 -5.00
CA VAL A 186 9.22 2.02 -6.01
C VAL A 186 9.67 1.06 -7.10
N ASP A 187 10.90 1.21 -7.60
CA ASP A 187 11.47 0.35 -8.64
C ASP A 187 11.67 -1.09 -8.13
N ALA A 188 12.10 -1.27 -6.88
CA ALA A 188 12.24 -2.59 -6.26
C ALA A 188 10.90 -3.34 -6.13
N LEU A 189 9.81 -2.62 -5.82
CA LEU A 189 8.47 -3.22 -5.71
C LEU A 189 7.89 -3.65 -7.07
N ALA A 190 8.33 -3.07 -8.17
CA ALA A 190 7.91 -3.48 -9.51
C ALA A 190 8.26 -4.94 -9.83
N ALA A 191 9.21 -5.56 -9.10
CA ALA A 191 9.52 -6.99 -9.22
C ALA A 191 8.51 -7.89 -8.46
N ALA A 192 7.77 -7.36 -7.49
CA ALA A 192 6.85 -8.12 -6.64
C ALA A 192 5.38 -7.92 -7.02
N ALA A 193 5.02 -6.75 -7.52
CA ALA A 193 3.67 -6.38 -7.96
C ALA A 193 3.56 -6.44 -9.50
N ASP A 194 2.34 -6.54 -10.02
CA ASP A 194 2.09 -6.50 -11.47
C ASP A 194 2.13 -5.06 -12.01
N GLU A 195 1.90 -4.09 -11.11
CA GLU A 195 1.95 -2.67 -11.42
C GLU A 195 2.26 -1.88 -10.14
N VAL A 196 3.01 -0.77 -10.28
CA VAL A 196 3.25 0.19 -9.20
C VAL A 196 2.88 1.58 -9.68
N VAL A 197 1.86 2.17 -9.07
CA VAL A 197 1.40 3.54 -9.32
C VAL A 197 1.91 4.45 -8.20
N CYS A 198 2.80 5.35 -8.54
CA CYS A 198 3.38 6.33 -7.61
C CYS A 198 3.58 7.66 -8.34
N PRO A 199 2.63 8.60 -8.24
CA PRO A 199 2.69 9.87 -8.95
C PRO A 199 3.91 10.73 -8.59
N LEU A 200 4.28 10.77 -7.30
CA LEU A 200 5.37 11.60 -6.82
C LEU A 200 6.58 10.73 -6.42
N ARG A 201 7.68 10.83 -7.18
CA ARG A 201 8.93 10.09 -6.94
C ARG A 201 10.10 11.06 -6.79
N PRO A 202 10.19 11.78 -5.66
CA PRO A 202 11.21 12.80 -5.48
C PRO A 202 12.61 12.19 -5.39
N PRO A 203 13.62 12.72 -6.10
CA PRO A 203 14.98 12.19 -6.05
C PRO A 203 15.62 12.34 -4.66
N SER A 204 15.23 13.37 -3.91
CA SER A 204 15.70 13.62 -2.53
C SER A 204 14.62 13.23 -1.51
N PHE A 205 14.23 11.95 -1.51
CA PHE A 205 13.24 11.44 -0.55
C PHE A 205 13.87 11.26 0.84
N THR A 206 13.28 11.87 1.86
CA THR A 206 13.74 11.76 3.26
C THR A 206 12.77 10.95 4.12
N ALA A 207 11.50 11.30 4.09
CA ALA A 207 10.43 10.62 4.83
C ALA A 207 9.09 10.91 4.17
N VAL A 208 8.10 10.02 4.33
CA VAL A 208 6.75 10.19 3.78
C VAL A 208 6.13 11.51 4.25
N GLY A 209 6.18 11.80 5.55
CA GLY A 209 5.56 12.99 6.13
C GLY A 209 6.11 14.34 5.63
N ALA A 210 7.33 14.36 5.05
CA ALA A 210 7.89 15.56 4.45
C ALA A 210 7.13 16.05 3.20
N TRP A 211 6.29 15.20 2.63
CA TRP A 211 5.51 15.46 1.42
C TRP A 211 4.04 15.80 1.70
N TYR A 212 3.71 16.02 2.98
CA TYR A 212 2.38 16.43 3.45
C TYR A 212 2.50 17.70 4.27
N ASP A 213 1.52 18.60 4.14
CA ASP A 213 1.44 19.79 4.98
C ASP A 213 0.81 19.44 6.34
N ASP A 214 -0.21 18.57 6.35
CA ASP A 214 -0.74 17.92 7.54
C ASP A 214 -0.50 16.42 7.45
N PHE A 215 0.34 15.88 8.36
CA PHE A 215 0.63 14.45 8.50
C PHE A 215 0.29 13.95 9.90
N ALA A 216 -0.77 14.50 10.52
CA ALA A 216 -1.24 14.06 11.81
C ALA A 216 -1.54 12.55 11.83
N GLN A 217 -1.38 11.92 12.99
CA GLN A 217 -1.56 10.49 13.14
C GLN A 217 -3.03 10.10 12.95
N THR A 218 -3.33 9.21 12.01
CA THR A 218 -4.65 8.60 11.84
C THR A 218 -4.98 7.73 13.05
N THR A 219 -6.16 7.94 13.65
CA THR A 219 -6.62 7.18 14.82
C THR A 219 -7.31 5.88 14.42
N ASP A 220 -7.41 4.92 15.36
CA ASP A 220 -8.15 3.67 15.13
C ASP A 220 -9.67 3.93 14.94
N GLU A 221 -10.19 4.98 15.53
CA GLU A 221 -11.58 5.42 15.34
C GLU A 221 -11.82 5.96 13.93
N GLU A 222 -10.88 6.77 13.43
CA GLU A 222 -10.93 7.26 12.05
C GLU A 222 -10.84 6.11 11.05
N VAL A 223 -9.96 5.14 11.27
CA VAL A 223 -9.85 3.93 10.44
C VAL A 223 -11.18 3.21 10.34
N ARG A 224 -11.84 2.92 11.48
CA ARG A 224 -13.15 2.26 11.51
C ARG A 224 -14.21 3.04 10.75
N ARG A 225 -14.32 4.34 11.02
CA ARG A 225 -15.29 5.22 10.35
C ARG A 225 -15.14 5.22 8.83
N LEU A 226 -13.91 5.28 8.32
CA LEU A 226 -13.64 5.30 6.89
C LEU A 226 -13.92 3.94 6.23
N LEU A 227 -13.61 2.83 6.90
CA LEU A 227 -13.94 1.49 6.41
C LEU A 227 -15.45 1.25 6.38
N ASP A 228 -16.19 1.72 7.38
CA ASP A 228 -17.65 1.60 7.40
C ASP A 228 -18.30 2.41 6.27
N ALA A 229 -17.81 3.62 5.99
CA ALA A 229 -18.32 4.45 4.90
C ALA A 229 -18.01 3.83 3.51
N GLY A 230 -16.83 3.24 3.33
CA GLY A 230 -16.43 2.62 2.05
C GLY A 230 -17.13 1.28 1.73
N HIS A 231 -17.95 0.76 2.64
CA HIS A 231 -18.70 -0.49 2.43
C HIS A 231 -20.12 -0.27 1.89
N HIS A 232 -20.59 0.96 1.90
CA HIS A 232 -21.94 1.35 1.48
C HIS A 232 -21.95 2.08 0.10
N ALA A 233 -20.81 2.19 -0.53
CA ALA A 233 -20.64 2.72 -1.88
C ALA A 233 -20.45 1.58 -2.89
#